data_57224dbc2fcccd935be75075a89cd194
#
_entry.id   57224dbc2fcccd935be75075a89cd194
#
_cell.length_a   1.000
_cell.length_b   1.000
_cell.length_c   1.000
_cell.angle_alpha   90.00
_cell.angle_beta   90.00
_cell.angle_gamma   90.00
#
_symmetry.space_group_name_H-M   'P 1'
#
loop_
_entity.id
_entity.type
_entity.pdbx_description
1 polymer ?
#
loop_
_entity_poly.entity_id
_entity_poly.type
_entity_poly.pdbx_seq_one_letter_code
_entity_poly.pdbx_strand_id
1 'polypeptide(L)'
;MTKEATVYLVEDDDAVRDSLQMVLESVGYHVAAYSRADAFLEDFSTDMAGCMVLDIRMPGMNGMELQRQLNMRNSILPIIFVTGHGDVPMAVEAMQRGAVDFVQKPYREEELLGKIQQAIAADAENRADLEEKHKIIERLAELTPREKQVMELMIEGKANKVIAYDLDISQRTVEIHRARVMEKMGVRSLAHLVRMVMAAEDNNSAN
;
A
#
# COMPACT_ATOMS: atom_id res chain seq x y z
N MET A 1 -2.84 -8.09 13.78
CA MET A 1 -1.64 -7.60 14.49
C MET A 1 -0.91 -6.72 13.50
N THR A 2 -0.83 -5.41 13.76
CA THR A 2 -0.02 -4.50 12.94
C THR A 2 1.43 -4.97 13.00
N LYS A 3 2.03 -5.33 11.85
CA LYS A 3 3.47 -5.62 11.79
C LYS A 3 4.22 -4.36 12.24
N GLU A 4 5.20 -4.53 13.11
CA GLU A 4 6.09 -3.44 13.51
C GLU A 4 6.85 -2.93 12.28
N ALA A 5 6.84 -1.61 12.07
CA ALA A 5 7.48 -1.01 10.91
C ALA A 5 9.00 -1.19 10.99
N THR A 6 9.61 -1.65 9.91
CA THR A 6 11.05 -1.90 9.80
C THR A 6 11.67 -0.96 8.79
N VAL A 7 12.85 -0.42 9.11
CA VAL A 7 13.69 0.30 8.15
C VAL A 7 14.62 -0.71 7.47
N TYR A 8 14.43 -0.92 6.18
CA TYR A 8 15.27 -1.79 5.35
C TYR A 8 16.41 -0.94 4.79
N LEU A 9 17.60 -1.12 5.34
CA LEU A 9 18.79 -0.37 4.93
C LEU A 9 19.60 -1.19 3.92
N VAL A 10 19.76 -0.67 2.70
CA VAL A 10 20.58 -1.33 1.66
C VAL A 10 21.73 -0.40 1.27
N GLU A 11 22.94 -0.73 1.72
CA GLU A 11 24.15 0.08 1.59
C GLU A 11 25.36 -0.86 1.51
N ASP A 12 26.23 -0.72 0.51
CA ASP A 12 27.37 -1.61 0.31
C ASP A 12 28.59 -1.23 1.15
N ASP A 13 28.75 0.03 1.54
CA ASP A 13 29.82 0.47 2.45
C ASP A 13 29.50 0.03 3.88
N ASP A 14 30.30 -0.89 4.43
CA ASP A 14 30.13 -1.44 5.76
C ASP A 14 30.13 -0.35 6.86
N ALA A 15 31.04 0.64 6.76
CA ALA A 15 31.14 1.69 7.77
C ALA A 15 29.92 2.62 7.76
N VAL A 16 29.41 2.95 6.57
CA VAL A 16 28.20 3.76 6.40
C VAL A 16 26.99 2.99 6.90
N ARG A 17 26.86 1.71 6.51
CA ARG A 17 25.75 0.83 6.91
C ARG A 17 25.69 0.65 8.42
N ASP A 18 26.82 0.31 9.06
CA ASP A 18 26.89 0.09 10.51
C ASP A 18 26.58 1.36 11.29
N SER A 19 27.14 2.51 10.85
CA SER A 19 26.88 3.81 11.48
C SER A 19 25.40 4.18 11.39
N LEU A 20 24.80 4.01 10.21
CA LEU A 20 23.40 4.36 9.98
C LEU A 20 22.46 3.43 10.74
N GLN A 21 22.76 2.14 10.76
CA GLN A 21 22.01 1.17 11.57
C GLN A 21 22.03 1.55 13.05
N MET A 22 23.19 1.87 13.60
CA MET A 22 23.35 2.27 15.00
C MET A 22 22.50 3.53 15.32
N VAL A 23 22.52 4.52 14.45
CA VAL A 23 21.72 5.76 14.62
C VAL A 23 20.23 5.43 14.61
N LEU A 24 19.75 4.65 13.65
CA LEU A 24 18.33 4.28 13.52
C LEU A 24 17.84 3.45 14.73
N GLU A 25 18.63 2.47 15.17
CA GLU A 25 18.31 1.67 16.35
C GLU A 25 18.31 2.52 17.64
N SER A 26 19.23 3.50 17.77
CA SER A 26 19.30 4.39 18.94
C SER A 26 18.04 5.24 19.13
N VAL A 27 17.32 5.54 18.05
CA VAL A 27 16.06 6.29 18.08
C VAL A 27 14.82 5.37 18.05
N GLY A 28 15.03 4.05 18.17
CA GLY A 28 13.99 3.06 18.41
C GLY A 28 13.40 2.42 17.16
N TYR A 29 14.02 2.55 15.98
CA TYR A 29 13.60 1.80 14.80
C TYR A 29 14.11 0.37 14.81
N HIS A 30 13.29 -0.57 14.33
CA HIS A 30 13.77 -1.88 13.90
C HIS A 30 14.46 -1.73 12.56
N VAL A 31 15.68 -2.26 12.43
CA VAL A 31 16.48 -2.15 11.21
C VAL A 31 16.81 -3.54 10.67
N ALA A 32 16.61 -3.74 9.38
CA ALA A 32 17.12 -4.88 8.65
C ALA A 32 18.12 -4.39 7.61
N ALA A 33 19.41 -4.66 7.83
CA ALA A 33 20.51 -4.12 7.02
C ALA A 33 21.02 -5.16 6.03
N TYR A 34 21.26 -4.72 4.80
CA TYR A 34 21.73 -5.52 3.67
C TYR A 34 22.92 -4.83 3.02
N SER A 35 23.97 -5.59 2.73
CA SER A 35 25.14 -5.09 2.00
C SER A 35 24.98 -5.10 0.49
N ARG A 36 23.87 -5.68 -0.02
CA ARG A 36 23.63 -5.87 -1.46
C ARG A 36 22.13 -5.92 -1.76
N ALA A 37 21.77 -5.40 -2.92
CA ALA A 37 20.39 -5.36 -3.40
C ALA A 37 19.79 -6.76 -3.63
N ASP A 38 20.56 -7.71 -4.15
CA ASP A 38 20.11 -9.09 -4.37
C ASP A 38 19.81 -9.82 -3.08
N ALA A 39 20.61 -9.62 -2.01
CA ALA A 39 20.33 -10.20 -0.69
C ALA A 39 18.98 -9.70 -0.13
N PHE A 40 18.66 -8.41 -0.32
CA PHE A 40 17.32 -7.91 0.04
C PHE A 40 16.21 -8.57 -0.79
N LEU A 41 16.43 -8.76 -2.11
CA LEU A 41 15.42 -9.37 -2.98
C LEU A 41 15.14 -10.86 -2.68
N GLU A 42 16.11 -11.57 -2.09
CA GLU A 42 15.93 -12.94 -1.63
C GLU A 42 14.97 -13.02 -0.44
N ASP A 43 15.02 -12.03 0.46
CA ASP A 43 14.16 -11.94 1.64
C ASP A 43 12.84 -11.19 1.38
N PHE A 44 12.72 -10.53 0.21
CA PHE A 44 11.59 -9.64 -0.08
C PHE A 44 10.24 -10.36 -0.06
N SER A 45 9.30 -9.78 0.65
CA SER A 45 7.89 -10.15 0.66
C SER A 45 7.00 -8.89 0.52
N THR A 46 5.88 -9.00 -0.19
CA THR A 46 4.93 -7.90 -0.41
C THR A 46 4.26 -7.40 0.88
N ASP A 47 4.31 -8.19 1.94
CA ASP A 47 3.78 -7.83 3.26
C ASP A 47 4.81 -7.17 4.19
N MET A 48 6.04 -6.90 3.70
CA MET A 48 7.03 -6.10 4.43
C MET A 48 6.50 -4.69 4.69
N ALA A 49 6.49 -4.25 5.96
CA ALA A 49 5.97 -2.95 6.40
C ALA A 49 7.10 -2.04 6.88
N GLY A 50 7.00 -0.74 6.59
CA GLY A 50 7.99 0.25 6.97
C GLY A 50 8.49 1.09 5.80
N CYS A 51 9.80 1.25 5.67
CA CYS A 51 10.40 1.95 4.52
C CYS A 51 11.79 1.39 4.19
N MET A 52 12.25 1.65 2.98
CA MET A 52 13.60 1.33 2.52
C MET A 52 14.46 2.59 2.46
N VAL A 53 15.68 2.50 2.99
CA VAL A 53 16.77 3.46 2.75
C VAL A 53 17.78 2.78 1.85
N LEU A 54 17.97 3.30 0.65
CA LEU A 54 18.64 2.62 -0.44
C LEU A 54 19.74 3.49 -1.06
N ASP A 55 20.99 3.00 -1.06
CA ASP A 55 22.02 3.64 -1.86
C ASP A 55 21.77 3.42 -3.36
N ILE A 56 22.01 4.45 -4.14
CA ILE A 56 21.92 4.36 -5.61
C ILE A 56 23.08 3.53 -6.17
N ARG A 57 24.31 3.75 -5.66
CA ARG A 57 25.53 3.20 -6.24
C ARG A 57 26.06 2.02 -5.43
N MET A 58 25.71 0.84 -5.85
CA MET A 58 26.21 -0.40 -5.26
C MET A 58 26.78 -1.33 -6.33
N PRO A 59 27.78 -2.16 -5.99
CA PRO A 59 28.28 -3.20 -6.89
C PRO A 59 27.22 -4.21 -7.26
N GLY A 60 27.24 -4.68 -8.49
CA GLY A 60 26.24 -5.63 -9.01
C GLY A 60 24.93 -4.92 -9.33
N MET A 61 23.85 -5.27 -8.61
CA MET A 61 22.57 -4.61 -8.77
C MET A 61 22.57 -3.26 -8.05
N ASN A 62 22.43 -2.18 -8.79
CA ASN A 62 22.33 -0.83 -8.21
C ASN A 62 20.93 -0.55 -7.66
N GLY A 63 20.80 0.57 -6.90
CA GLY A 63 19.53 0.94 -6.25
C GLY A 63 18.38 1.19 -7.23
N MET A 64 18.67 1.76 -8.41
CA MET A 64 17.65 2.01 -9.44
C MET A 64 17.09 0.69 -10.02
N GLU A 65 17.96 -0.29 -10.19
CA GLU A 65 17.55 -1.62 -10.65
C GLU A 65 16.74 -2.34 -9.57
N LEU A 66 17.13 -2.22 -8.30
CA LEU A 66 16.36 -2.76 -7.18
C LEU A 66 14.95 -2.14 -7.14
N GLN A 67 14.82 -0.82 -7.25
CA GLN A 67 13.53 -0.14 -7.34
C GLN A 67 12.67 -0.71 -8.48
N ARG A 68 13.26 -0.90 -9.67
CA ARG A 68 12.57 -1.48 -10.83
C ARG A 68 12.05 -2.89 -10.51
N GLN A 69 12.87 -3.74 -9.89
CA GLN A 69 12.48 -5.10 -9.49
C GLN A 69 11.35 -5.10 -8.47
N LEU A 70 11.37 -4.18 -7.52
CA LEU A 70 10.32 -4.03 -6.53
C LEU A 70 9.00 -3.57 -7.16
N ASN A 71 9.05 -2.60 -8.08
CA ASN A 71 7.87 -2.14 -8.81
C ASN A 71 7.25 -3.27 -9.64
N MET A 72 8.07 -4.10 -10.31
CA MET A 72 7.59 -5.28 -11.05
C MET A 72 6.94 -6.35 -10.15
N ARG A 73 7.28 -6.37 -8.87
CA ARG A 73 6.69 -7.25 -7.85
C ARG A 73 5.53 -6.61 -7.09
N ASN A 74 5.03 -5.45 -7.56
CA ASN A 74 3.96 -4.68 -6.94
C ASN A 74 4.24 -4.31 -5.47
N SER A 75 5.52 -4.02 -5.15
CA SER A 75 5.89 -3.52 -3.83
C SER A 75 5.30 -2.14 -3.59
N ILE A 76 4.68 -1.96 -2.44
CA ILE A 76 4.22 -0.64 -1.96
C ILE A 76 5.19 -0.04 -0.93
N LEU A 77 6.30 -0.72 -0.65
CA LEU A 77 7.29 -0.28 0.33
C LEU A 77 7.89 1.06 -0.12
N PRO A 78 7.76 2.14 0.65
CA PRO A 78 8.33 3.44 0.32
C PRO A 78 9.86 3.38 0.24
N ILE A 79 10.45 3.95 -0.80
CA ILE A 79 11.90 3.99 -1.00
C ILE A 79 12.40 5.42 -0.86
N ILE A 80 13.37 5.61 0.04
CA ILE A 80 14.16 6.83 0.19
C ILE A 80 15.55 6.53 -0.34
N PHE A 81 15.96 7.22 -1.40
CA PHE A 81 17.31 7.05 -1.93
C PHE A 81 18.31 7.87 -1.14
N VAL A 82 19.48 7.27 -0.89
CA VAL A 82 20.67 7.98 -0.41
C VAL A 82 21.63 8.05 -1.58
N THR A 83 22.14 9.25 -1.91
CA THR A 83 22.90 9.48 -3.14
C THR A 83 24.13 10.33 -2.89
N GLY A 84 25.23 10.01 -3.58
CA GLY A 84 26.44 10.82 -3.58
C GLY A 84 26.35 12.08 -4.44
N HIS A 85 27.44 12.84 -4.49
CA HIS A 85 27.57 13.99 -5.39
C HIS A 85 27.50 13.58 -6.86
N GLY A 86 26.70 14.29 -7.65
CA GLY A 86 26.57 14.07 -9.09
C GLY A 86 25.45 13.11 -9.50
N ASP A 87 24.72 12.53 -8.55
CA ASP A 87 23.63 11.58 -8.84
C ASP A 87 22.25 12.24 -8.94
N VAL A 88 22.17 13.58 -8.98
CA VAL A 88 20.89 14.32 -9.06
C VAL A 88 20.01 13.86 -10.24
N PRO A 89 20.52 13.63 -11.45
CA PRO A 89 19.69 13.09 -12.53
C PRO A 89 19.09 11.73 -12.22
N MET A 90 19.84 10.86 -11.53
CA MET A 90 19.35 9.53 -11.11
C MET A 90 18.30 9.66 -10.01
N ALA A 91 18.48 10.61 -9.07
CA ALA A 91 17.47 10.89 -8.05
C ALA A 91 16.14 11.36 -8.67
N VAL A 92 16.19 12.24 -9.67
CA VAL A 92 15.00 12.68 -10.41
C VAL A 92 14.32 11.49 -11.12
N GLU A 93 15.08 10.62 -11.76
CA GLU A 93 14.55 9.41 -12.39
C GLU A 93 13.91 8.48 -11.36
N ALA A 94 14.55 8.31 -10.19
CA ALA A 94 14.00 7.51 -9.08
C ALA A 94 12.65 8.04 -8.60
N MET A 95 12.51 9.37 -8.45
CA MET A 95 11.25 10.02 -8.08
C MET A 95 10.16 9.80 -9.13
N GLN A 96 10.50 9.90 -10.43
CA GLN A 96 9.56 9.62 -11.52
C GLN A 96 9.09 8.16 -11.53
N ARG A 97 9.88 7.25 -10.98
CA ARG A 97 9.58 5.82 -10.85
C ARG A 97 8.90 5.46 -9.52
N GLY A 98 8.50 6.47 -8.72
CA GLY A 98 7.72 6.27 -7.50
C GLY A 98 8.55 6.16 -6.21
N ALA A 99 9.82 6.59 -6.20
CA ALA A 99 10.51 6.83 -4.94
C ALA A 99 9.79 7.95 -4.17
N VAL A 100 9.74 7.85 -2.84
CA VAL A 100 9.06 8.88 -2.03
C VAL A 100 9.94 10.07 -1.76
N ASP A 101 11.27 9.87 -1.68
CA ASP A 101 12.21 10.96 -1.46
C ASP A 101 13.66 10.53 -1.77
N PHE A 102 14.59 11.50 -1.70
CA PHE A 102 16.02 11.24 -1.75
C PHE A 102 16.77 12.15 -0.78
N VAL A 103 17.97 11.73 -0.36
CA VAL A 103 18.88 12.46 0.53
C VAL A 103 20.28 12.42 -0.06
N GLN A 104 20.93 13.59 -0.17
CA GLN A 104 22.25 13.70 -0.73
C GLN A 104 23.34 13.61 0.34
N LYS A 105 24.31 12.70 0.18
CA LYS A 105 25.52 12.60 1.03
C LYS A 105 26.46 13.80 0.77
N PRO A 106 27.04 14.48 1.80
CA PRO A 106 26.76 14.28 3.22
C PRO A 106 25.43 14.92 3.64
N TYR A 107 24.65 14.23 4.46
CA TYR A 107 23.37 14.68 4.97
C TYR A 107 23.39 14.87 6.49
N ARG A 108 22.39 15.58 6.98
CA ARG A 108 22.15 15.69 8.42
C ARG A 108 21.26 14.53 8.87
N GLU A 109 21.60 13.93 10.00
CA GLU A 109 20.82 12.79 10.54
C GLU A 109 19.35 13.13 10.71
N GLU A 110 19.06 14.34 11.23
CA GLU A 110 17.67 14.77 11.44
C GLU A 110 16.86 14.85 10.12
N GLU A 111 17.52 15.19 9.01
CA GLU A 111 16.87 15.22 7.70
C GLU A 111 16.44 13.82 7.26
N LEU A 112 17.33 12.84 7.35
CA LEU A 112 17.03 11.45 6.99
C LEU A 112 15.99 10.86 7.93
N LEU A 113 16.11 11.07 9.24
CA LEU A 113 15.14 10.60 10.23
C LEU A 113 13.74 11.17 9.98
N GLY A 114 13.63 12.46 9.64
CA GLY A 114 12.34 13.08 9.29
C GLY A 114 11.69 12.44 8.08
N LYS A 115 12.47 12.12 7.03
CA LYS A 115 11.97 11.45 5.82
C LYS A 115 11.56 10.01 6.11
N ILE A 116 12.30 9.26 6.90
CA ILE A 116 11.97 7.90 7.36
C ILE A 116 10.64 7.91 8.11
N GLN A 117 10.46 8.83 9.04
CA GLN A 117 9.23 8.95 9.81
C GLN A 117 8.01 9.20 8.90
N GLN A 118 8.14 10.10 7.93
CA GLN A 118 7.08 10.39 6.96
C GLN A 118 6.78 9.18 6.07
N ALA A 119 7.81 8.48 5.59
CA ALA A 119 7.65 7.31 4.75
C ALA A 119 6.94 6.16 5.49
N ILE A 120 7.32 5.89 6.75
CA ILE A 120 6.67 4.88 7.59
C ILE A 120 5.20 5.23 7.85
N ALA A 121 4.90 6.51 8.12
CA ALA A 121 3.53 6.94 8.33
C ALA A 121 2.67 6.75 7.07
N ALA A 122 3.20 7.11 5.90
CA ALA A 122 2.54 6.92 4.62
C ALA A 122 2.33 5.42 4.28
N ASP A 123 3.32 4.55 4.57
CA ASP A 123 3.17 3.09 4.40
C ASP A 123 2.05 2.54 5.28
N ALA A 124 1.98 2.96 6.53
CA ALA A 124 0.95 2.52 7.46
C ALA A 124 -0.46 2.92 6.99
N GLU A 125 -0.64 4.14 6.49
CA GLU A 125 -1.90 4.62 5.93
C GLU A 125 -2.28 3.84 4.67
N ASN A 126 -1.37 3.70 3.70
CA ASN A 126 -1.61 2.94 2.47
C ASN A 126 -1.98 1.48 2.75
N ARG A 127 -1.31 0.84 3.72
CA ARG A 127 -1.63 -0.55 4.11
C ARG A 127 -2.99 -0.67 4.77
N ALA A 128 -3.36 0.27 5.62
CA ALA A 128 -4.68 0.30 6.24
C ALA A 128 -5.79 0.43 5.18
N ASP A 129 -5.60 1.30 4.20
CA ASP A 129 -6.54 1.48 3.08
C ASP A 129 -6.67 0.22 2.23
N LEU A 130 -5.54 -0.44 1.92
CA LEU A 130 -5.54 -1.69 1.17
C LEU A 130 -6.23 -2.82 1.94
N GLU A 131 -6.00 -2.93 3.24
CA GLU A 131 -6.65 -3.93 4.10
C GLU A 131 -8.16 -3.68 4.19
N GLU A 132 -8.60 -2.43 4.31
CA GLU A 132 -10.02 -2.08 4.30
C GLU A 132 -10.68 -2.44 2.97
N LYS A 133 -10.04 -2.09 1.85
CA LYS A 133 -10.51 -2.47 0.51
C LYS A 133 -10.60 -3.98 0.33
N HIS A 134 -9.59 -4.71 0.79
CA HIS A 134 -9.60 -6.18 0.71
C HIS A 134 -10.81 -6.78 1.46
N LYS A 135 -11.08 -6.29 2.66
CA LYS A 135 -12.27 -6.68 3.45
C LYS A 135 -13.58 -6.38 2.72
N ILE A 136 -13.65 -5.27 1.99
CA ILE A 136 -14.84 -4.96 1.18
C ILE A 136 -15.01 -5.95 0.04
N ILE A 137 -13.94 -6.26 -0.68
CA ILE A 137 -13.95 -7.23 -1.79
C ILE A 137 -14.36 -8.62 -1.29
N GLU A 138 -13.85 -9.06 -0.16
CA GLU A 138 -14.24 -10.33 0.47
C GLU A 138 -15.75 -10.36 0.76
N ARG A 139 -16.32 -9.31 1.38
CA ARG A 139 -17.75 -9.20 1.64
C ARG A 139 -18.60 -9.20 0.38
N LEU A 140 -18.13 -8.51 -0.68
CA LEU A 140 -18.80 -8.53 -1.99
C LEU A 140 -18.79 -9.92 -2.61
N ALA A 141 -17.74 -10.71 -2.39
CA ALA A 141 -17.64 -12.09 -2.87
C ALA A 141 -18.63 -13.03 -2.16
N GLU A 142 -19.01 -12.75 -0.91
CA GLU A 142 -20.00 -13.52 -0.15
C GLU A 142 -21.46 -13.32 -0.64
N LEU A 143 -21.72 -12.28 -1.44
CA LEU A 143 -23.04 -12.03 -1.98
C LEU A 143 -23.39 -13.07 -3.05
N THR A 144 -24.59 -13.64 -2.94
CA THR A 144 -25.14 -14.48 -4.00
C THR A 144 -25.40 -13.64 -5.28
N PRO A 145 -25.50 -14.27 -6.46
CA PRO A 145 -25.80 -13.52 -7.70
C PRO A 145 -27.05 -12.66 -7.59
N ARG A 146 -28.06 -13.12 -6.85
CA ARG A 146 -29.32 -12.38 -6.66
C ARG A 146 -29.16 -11.20 -5.70
N GLU A 147 -28.39 -11.37 -4.65
CA GLU A 147 -28.06 -10.28 -3.73
C GLU A 147 -27.22 -9.20 -4.42
N LYS A 148 -26.28 -9.57 -5.30
CA LYS A 148 -25.49 -8.61 -6.12
C LYS A 148 -26.42 -7.78 -7.02
N GLN A 149 -27.33 -8.41 -7.76
CA GLN A 149 -28.31 -7.70 -8.60
C GLN A 149 -29.17 -6.72 -7.79
N VAL A 150 -29.64 -7.14 -6.61
CA VAL A 150 -30.41 -6.24 -5.73
C VAL A 150 -29.54 -5.11 -5.21
N MET A 151 -28.28 -5.37 -4.82
CA MET A 151 -27.34 -4.36 -4.35
C MET A 151 -27.07 -3.28 -5.42
N GLU A 152 -26.81 -3.68 -6.67
CA GLU A 152 -26.57 -2.76 -7.78
C GLU A 152 -27.75 -1.80 -7.96
N LEU A 153 -28.97 -2.32 -7.99
CA LEU A 153 -30.17 -1.50 -8.11
C LEU A 153 -30.45 -0.63 -6.88
N MET A 154 -30.01 -1.07 -5.67
CA MET A 154 -30.06 -0.25 -4.46
C MET A 154 -29.09 0.96 -4.57
N ILE A 155 -27.89 0.75 -5.08
CA ILE A 155 -26.87 1.80 -5.26
C ILE A 155 -27.34 2.82 -6.31
N GLU A 156 -28.02 2.38 -7.36
CA GLU A 156 -28.70 3.27 -8.33
C GLU A 156 -29.87 4.09 -7.71
N GLY A 157 -30.23 3.83 -6.46
CA GLY A 157 -31.30 4.55 -5.76
C GLY A 157 -32.71 4.09 -6.10
N LYS A 158 -32.88 2.92 -6.74
CA LYS A 158 -34.21 2.39 -7.13
C LYS A 158 -35.03 2.00 -5.91
N ALA A 159 -36.32 2.33 -5.97
CA ALA A 159 -37.30 1.93 -4.96
C ALA A 159 -37.61 0.40 -5.05
N ASN A 160 -37.96 -0.22 -3.91
CA ASN A 160 -38.25 -1.66 -3.86
C ASN A 160 -39.24 -2.14 -4.92
N LYS A 161 -40.25 -1.31 -5.26
CA LYS A 161 -41.26 -1.63 -6.29
C LYS A 161 -40.62 -1.74 -7.68
N VAL A 162 -39.66 -0.88 -7.99
CA VAL A 162 -38.91 -0.88 -9.27
C VAL A 162 -37.97 -2.09 -9.33
N ILE A 163 -37.24 -2.35 -8.27
CA ILE A 163 -36.34 -3.50 -8.15
C ILE A 163 -37.11 -4.80 -8.31
N ALA A 164 -38.33 -4.91 -7.70
CA ALA A 164 -39.20 -6.05 -7.80
C ALA A 164 -39.66 -6.31 -9.25
N TYR A 165 -40.00 -5.22 -9.96
CA TYR A 165 -40.40 -5.29 -11.38
C TYR A 165 -39.18 -5.67 -12.25
N ASP A 166 -38.04 -5.01 -12.11
CA ASP A 166 -36.85 -5.24 -12.93
C ASP A 166 -36.29 -6.66 -12.77
N LEU A 167 -36.46 -7.24 -11.59
CA LEU A 167 -35.95 -8.57 -11.26
C LEU A 167 -37.00 -9.69 -11.31
N ASP A 168 -38.26 -9.39 -11.64
CA ASP A 168 -39.40 -10.31 -11.67
C ASP A 168 -39.57 -11.09 -10.36
N ILE A 169 -39.61 -10.38 -9.22
CA ILE A 169 -39.83 -10.93 -7.87
C ILE A 169 -40.79 -10.07 -7.06
N SER A 170 -41.27 -10.58 -5.93
CA SER A 170 -42.11 -9.79 -5.05
C SER A 170 -41.33 -8.70 -4.32
N GLN A 171 -42.01 -7.59 -3.95
CA GLN A 171 -41.40 -6.56 -3.09
C GLN A 171 -40.89 -7.13 -1.75
N ARG A 172 -41.61 -8.08 -1.16
CA ARG A 172 -41.20 -8.78 0.05
C ARG A 172 -39.90 -9.56 -0.15
N THR A 173 -39.70 -10.18 -1.33
CA THR A 173 -38.44 -10.85 -1.67
C THR A 173 -37.29 -9.86 -1.81
N VAL A 174 -37.53 -8.66 -2.39
CA VAL A 174 -36.56 -7.58 -2.46
C VAL A 174 -36.15 -7.14 -1.05
N GLU A 175 -37.11 -6.95 -0.13
CA GLU A 175 -36.82 -6.57 1.27
C GLU A 175 -35.93 -7.59 1.96
N ILE A 176 -36.19 -8.88 1.74
CA ILE A 176 -35.34 -9.95 2.29
C ILE A 176 -33.91 -9.90 1.73
N HIS A 177 -33.77 -9.72 0.41
CA HIS A 177 -32.43 -9.60 -0.21
C HIS A 177 -31.72 -8.35 0.25
N ARG A 178 -32.40 -7.21 0.34
CA ARG A 178 -31.85 -5.96 0.90
C ARG A 178 -31.31 -6.15 2.33
N ALA A 179 -32.08 -6.79 3.18
CA ALA A 179 -31.66 -7.07 4.54
C ALA A 179 -30.37 -7.92 4.58
N ARG A 180 -30.32 -8.98 3.78
CA ARG A 180 -29.13 -9.85 3.66
C ARG A 180 -27.92 -9.12 3.09
N VAL A 181 -28.11 -8.28 2.07
CA VAL A 181 -27.03 -7.43 1.54
C VAL A 181 -26.48 -6.53 2.62
N MET A 182 -27.33 -5.80 3.36
CA MET A 182 -26.92 -4.91 4.42
C MET A 182 -26.17 -5.66 5.54
N GLU A 183 -26.64 -6.85 5.90
CA GLU A 183 -26.03 -7.72 6.90
C GLU A 183 -24.63 -8.20 6.46
N LYS A 184 -24.51 -8.80 5.28
CA LYS A 184 -23.26 -9.34 4.72
C LYS A 184 -22.22 -8.23 4.48
N MET A 185 -22.66 -7.07 3.99
CA MET A 185 -21.81 -5.91 3.81
C MET A 185 -21.45 -5.22 5.14
N GLY A 186 -22.13 -5.58 6.25
CA GLY A 186 -21.86 -5.01 7.57
C GLY A 186 -22.23 -3.53 7.69
N VAL A 187 -23.23 -3.05 6.94
CA VAL A 187 -23.62 -1.64 6.88
C VAL A 187 -25.03 -1.40 7.42
N ARG A 188 -25.24 -0.22 8.00
CA ARG A 188 -26.54 0.17 8.58
C ARG A 188 -27.33 1.18 7.75
N SER A 189 -26.75 1.71 6.67
CA SER A 189 -27.42 2.68 5.80
C SER A 189 -26.99 2.50 4.34
N LEU A 190 -27.93 2.83 3.42
CA LEU A 190 -27.67 2.81 1.98
C LEU A 190 -26.51 3.74 1.61
N ALA A 191 -26.42 4.91 2.23
CA ALA A 191 -25.32 5.86 1.98
C ALA A 191 -23.96 5.28 2.36
N HIS A 192 -23.89 4.44 3.40
CA HIS A 192 -22.65 3.73 3.77
C HIS A 192 -22.32 2.63 2.75
N LEU A 193 -23.33 1.86 2.31
CA LEU A 193 -23.16 0.85 1.26
C LEU A 193 -22.60 1.46 -0.02
N VAL A 194 -23.19 2.56 -0.49
CA VAL A 194 -22.75 3.27 -1.70
C VAL A 194 -21.28 3.68 -1.58
N ARG A 195 -20.89 4.37 -0.49
CA ARG A 195 -19.49 4.79 -0.29
C ARG A 195 -18.53 3.60 -0.28
N MET A 196 -18.92 2.53 0.38
CA MET A 196 -18.11 1.32 0.51
C MET A 196 -17.86 0.65 -0.84
N VAL A 197 -18.89 0.53 -1.67
CA VAL A 197 -18.77 -0.08 -3.00
C VAL A 197 -17.98 0.81 -3.95
N MET A 198 -18.24 2.12 -3.96
CA MET A 198 -17.47 3.08 -4.78
C MET A 198 -15.97 3.07 -4.42
N ALA A 199 -15.62 3.02 -3.12
CA ALA A 199 -14.24 2.91 -2.69
C ALA A 199 -13.52 1.63 -3.17
N ALA A 200 -14.28 0.56 -3.42
CA ALA A 200 -13.73 -0.69 -3.97
C ALA A 200 -13.58 -0.63 -5.52
N GLU A 201 -14.41 0.14 -6.22
CA GLU A 201 -14.42 0.24 -7.69
C GLU A 201 -13.36 1.19 -8.25
N ASP A 202 -13.04 2.29 -7.55
CA ASP A 202 -12.08 3.32 -8.01
C ASP A 202 -10.68 2.76 -8.34
N ASN A 203 -10.31 1.60 -7.84
CA ASN A 203 -9.03 0.96 -8.13
C ASN A 203 -9.07 -0.09 -9.26
N ASN A 204 -10.27 -0.48 -9.75
CA ASN A 204 -10.34 -1.42 -10.87
C ASN A 204 -10.14 -0.71 -12.22
N SER A 205 -10.16 0.63 -12.21
CA SER A 205 -9.98 1.48 -13.40
C SER A 205 -8.54 1.98 -13.59
N ALA A 206 -7.62 1.66 -12.66
CA ALA A 206 -6.24 2.13 -12.66
C ALA A 206 -5.19 1.04 -12.99
N ASN A 207 -5.63 -0.16 -13.42
CA ASN A 207 -4.76 -1.27 -13.82
C ASN A 207 -4.79 -1.51 -15.32
#